data_fccc8fe7ee97fa022032580e83bc9b40
#
_entry.id   fccc8fe7ee97fa022032580e83bc9b40
#
_cell.length_a   1.000
_cell.length_b   1.000
_cell.length_c   1.000
_cell.angle_alpha   90.00
_cell.angle_beta   90.00
_cell.angle_gamma   90.00
#
_symmetry.space_group_name_H-M   'P 1'
#
loop_
_entity.id
_entity.type
_entity.pdbx_description
1 polymer ?
#
loop_
_entity_poly.entity_id
_entity_poly.type
_entity_poly.pdbx_seq_one_letter_code
_entity_poly.pdbx_strand_id
1 'polypeptide(L)'
;MSPRSMSPTAVLVAVLVIVPASAYAETKAAPGVSAQALKAKTDYCKTCHGVDAQGFRGAAPMPRLAGQQPEYIKNQLQAFIERKRTNPVMNNVAHVLSPEMVTALSEYFNSLNPKPLGGGNPALVPEGKKIFEEGIPSTNVPPCASCHGDDAKGNGEFPRLAGQLPDYIFRKLTGWDSERHSESSTIMQPIAHELTEAQIKAVAAFVSQLN
;
A
#
# COMPACT_ATOMS: atom_id res chain seq x y z
N MET A 1 -78.05 -27.36 -32.46
CA MET A 1 -76.77 -27.92 -32.01
C MET A 1 -75.75 -26.81 -32.13
N SER A 2 -75.38 -26.20 -31.00
CA SER A 2 -74.45 -25.05 -30.98
C SER A 2 -73.10 -25.55 -30.41
N PRO A 3 -71.94 -25.25 -31.02
CA PRO A 3 -70.66 -25.68 -30.48
C PRO A 3 -70.22 -24.73 -29.35
N ARG A 4 -69.81 -25.30 -28.23
CA ARG A 4 -69.23 -24.61 -27.10
C ARG A 4 -67.79 -24.20 -27.42
N SER A 5 -67.55 -22.89 -27.33
CA SER A 5 -66.22 -22.28 -27.36
C SER A 5 -65.48 -22.60 -26.07
N MET A 6 -64.34 -23.31 -26.16
CA MET A 6 -63.37 -23.49 -25.06
C MET A 6 -62.33 -22.35 -25.11
N SER A 7 -62.31 -21.52 -24.07
CA SER A 7 -61.30 -20.51 -23.87
C SER A 7 -60.03 -21.16 -23.32
N PRO A 8 -58.85 -20.83 -23.85
CA PRO A 8 -57.59 -21.30 -23.25
C PRO A 8 -57.24 -20.48 -22.01
N THR A 9 -57.04 -21.17 -20.89
CA THR A 9 -56.57 -20.60 -19.62
C THR A 9 -55.04 -20.37 -19.76
N ALA A 10 -54.62 -19.12 -19.82
CA ALA A 10 -53.19 -18.79 -19.82
C ALA A 10 -52.60 -18.99 -18.40
N VAL A 11 -51.70 -19.92 -18.24
CA VAL A 11 -50.91 -20.12 -17.01
C VAL A 11 -49.73 -19.18 -17.05
N LEU A 12 -49.74 -18.17 -16.21
CA LEU A 12 -48.61 -17.25 -15.99
C LEU A 12 -47.58 -17.97 -15.07
N VAL A 13 -46.47 -18.42 -15.62
CA VAL A 13 -45.33 -18.90 -14.87
C VAL A 13 -44.46 -17.72 -14.46
N ALA A 14 -44.52 -17.32 -13.21
CA ALA A 14 -43.64 -16.32 -12.64
C ALA A 14 -42.23 -16.92 -12.44
N VAL A 15 -41.28 -16.55 -13.24
CA VAL A 15 -39.85 -16.89 -13.07
C VAL A 15 -39.28 -16.00 -11.97
N LEU A 16 -39.04 -16.55 -10.81
CA LEU A 16 -38.37 -15.89 -9.70
C LEU A 16 -36.85 -15.86 -10.02
N VAL A 17 -36.35 -14.72 -10.49
CA VAL A 17 -34.89 -14.51 -10.69
C VAL A 17 -34.27 -14.27 -9.31
N ILE A 18 -33.65 -15.30 -8.74
CA ILE A 18 -32.81 -15.16 -7.55
C ILE A 18 -31.49 -14.54 -7.99
N VAL A 19 -31.34 -13.22 -7.80
CA VAL A 19 -30.03 -12.55 -7.95
C VAL A 19 -29.21 -12.90 -6.72
N PRO A 20 -28.03 -13.58 -6.85
CA PRO A 20 -27.17 -13.78 -5.71
C PRO A 20 -26.70 -12.44 -5.18
N ALA A 21 -27.02 -12.12 -3.94
CA ALA A 21 -26.42 -11.00 -3.23
C ALA A 21 -24.91 -11.28 -3.12
N SER A 22 -24.13 -10.61 -3.96
CA SER A 22 -22.66 -10.59 -3.82
C SER A 22 -22.36 -10.07 -2.42
N ALA A 23 -21.87 -10.94 -1.55
CA ALA A 23 -21.37 -10.58 -0.24
C ALA A 23 -20.13 -9.69 -0.44
N TYR A 24 -20.33 -8.38 -0.53
CA TYR A 24 -19.27 -7.43 -0.27
C TYR A 24 -18.88 -7.64 1.18
N ALA A 25 -17.64 -8.09 1.40
CA ALA A 25 -17.07 -8.13 2.74
C ALA A 25 -17.19 -6.73 3.34
N GLU A 26 -18.09 -6.55 4.30
CA GLU A 26 -18.19 -5.33 5.10
C GLU A 26 -16.87 -5.21 5.86
N THR A 27 -16.00 -4.32 5.40
CA THR A 27 -14.85 -3.89 6.19
C THR A 27 -15.39 -3.25 7.45
N LYS A 28 -15.15 -3.89 8.59
CA LYS A 28 -15.60 -3.46 9.91
C LYS A 28 -15.01 -2.05 10.15
N ALA A 29 -15.84 -1.03 10.05
CA ALA A 29 -15.41 0.35 10.27
C ALA A 29 -14.90 0.50 11.71
N ALA A 30 -13.80 1.22 11.89
CA ALA A 30 -13.28 1.56 13.22
C ALA A 30 -14.35 2.34 14.00
N PRO A 31 -14.42 2.21 15.34
CA PRO A 31 -15.37 2.96 16.16
C PRO A 31 -15.28 4.46 15.84
N GLY A 32 -16.41 5.09 15.53
CA GLY A 32 -16.50 6.53 15.23
C GLY A 32 -16.34 6.92 13.75
N VAL A 33 -16.04 5.98 12.83
CA VAL A 33 -15.94 6.25 11.38
C VAL A 33 -17.03 5.47 10.63
N SER A 34 -17.90 6.17 9.90
CA SER A 34 -18.89 5.50 9.05
C SER A 34 -18.24 4.86 7.81
N ALA A 35 -18.81 3.76 7.30
CA ALA A 35 -18.35 3.11 6.08
C ALA A 35 -18.32 4.08 4.88
N GLN A 36 -19.30 4.97 4.79
CA GLN A 36 -19.35 6.00 3.74
C GLN A 36 -18.21 7.00 3.86
N ALA A 37 -17.89 7.47 5.07
CA ALA A 37 -16.79 8.40 5.30
C ALA A 37 -15.44 7.74 4.99
N LEU A 38 -15.23 6.48 5.41
CA LEU A 38 -14.03 5.71 5.09
C LEU A 38 -13.90 5.52 3.57
N LYS A 39 -14.98 5.12 2.89
CA LYS A 39 -14.97 4.95 1.43
C LYS A 39 -14.58 6.25 0.72
N ALA A 40 -15.16 7.38 1.09
CA ALA A 40 -14.85 8.67 0.49
C ALA A 40 -13.37 9.04 0.67
N LYS A 41 -12.80 8.78 1.86
CA LYS A 41 -11.38 9.04 2.12
C LYS A 41 -10.45 8.08 1.39
N THR A 42 -10.78 6.79 1.35
CA THR A 42 -9.98 5.80 0.60
C THR A 42 -9.98 6.08 -0.91
N ASP A 43 -11.13 6.45 -1.48
CA ASP A 43 -11.23 6.84 -2.89
C ASP A 43 -10.36 8.07 -3.17
N TYR A 44 -10.40 9.07 -2.29
CA TYR A 44 -9.54 10.26 -2.39
C TYR A 44 -8.05 9.91 -2.35
N CYS A 45 -7.60 9.07 -1.41
CA CYS A 45 -6.21 8.63 -1.34
C CYS A 45 -5.77 7.91 -2.63
N LYS A 46 -6.64 7.06 -3.17
CA LYS A 46 -6.40 6.29 -4.39
C LYS A 46 -6.23 7.14 -5.64
N THR A 47 -6.74 8.38 -5.67
CA THR A 47 -6.53 9.28 -6.82
C THR A 47 -5.05 9.52 -7.12
N CYS A 48 -4.19 9.51 -6.09
CA CYS A 48 -2.75 9.65 -6.24
C CYS A 48 -2.00 8.31 -6.06
N HIS A 49 -2.45 7.46 -5.12
CA HIS A 49 -1.75 6.22 -4.78
C HIS A 49 -2.16 5.02 -5.67
N GLY A 50 -2.91 5.25 -6.75
CA GLY A 50 -3.37 4.23 -7.69
C GLY A 50 -4.70 3.61 -7.29
N VAL A 51 -5.48 3.16 -8.28
CA VAL A 51 -6.88 2.68 -8.11
C VAL A 51 -7.00 1.52 -7.12
N ASP A 52 -5.97 0.69 -7.02
CA ASP A 52 -5.87 -0.41 -6.05
C ASP A 52 -4.82 -0.11 -4.96
N ALA A 53 -4.46 1.18 -4.80
CA ALA A 53 -3.41 1.62 -3.88
C ALA A 53 -2.04 0.95 -4.11
N GLN A 54 -1.79 0.44 -5.33
CA GLN A 54 -0.54 -0.20 -5.72
C GLN A 54 0.61 0.78 -6.03
N GLY A 55 0.35 2.08 -5.87
CA GLY A 55 1.24 3.17 -6.23
C GLY A 55 0.97 3.72 -7.62
N PHE A 56 1.63 4.81 -7.95
CA PHE A 56 1.59 5.44 -9.26
C PHE A 56 3.01 5.79 -9.72
N ARG A 57 3.36 5.37 -10.93
CA ARG A 57 4.64 5.68 -11.57
C ARG A 57 4.55 7.01 -12.28
N GLY A 58 5.56 7.83 -12.17
CA GLY A 58 5.65 9.11 -12.83
C GLY A 58 6.89 9.87 -12.41
N ALA A 59 7.04 11.09 -12.89
CA ALA A 59 8.13 11.97 -12.50
C ALA A 59 8.21 12.19 -10.98
N ALA A 60 7.08 12.10 -10.28
CA ALA A 60 6.98 12.01 -8.82
C ALA A 60 6.27 10.71 -8.44
N PRO A 61 6.99 9.61 -8.16
CA PRO A 61 6.37 8.34 -7.84
C PRO A 61 5.59 8.43 -6.53
N MET A 62 4.30 8.04 -6.58
CA MET A 62 3.45 7.93 -5.40
C MET A 62 3.54 6.51 -4.85
N PRO A 63 3.83 6.32 -3.55
CA PRO A 63 4.08 4.99 -3.01
C PRO A 63 2.85 4.08 -3.02
N ARG A 64 3.12 2.79 -3.10
CA ARG A 64 2.16 1.73 -2.78
C ARG A 64 1.77 1.84 -1.31
N LEU A 65 0.46 1.83 -1.04
CA LEU A 65 -0.11 1.75 0.30
C LEU A 65 -0.69 0.36 0.58
N ALA A 66 -1.08 -0.37 -0.46
CA ALA A 66 -1.70 -1.69 -0.35
C ALA A 66 -0.77 -2.69 0.34
N GLY A 67 -1.30 -3.36 1.37
CA GLY A 67 -0.59 -4.35 2.19
C GLY A 67 0.42 -3.75 3.16
N GLN A 68 0.51 -2.42 3.28
CA GLN A 68 1.45 -1.78 4.20
C GLN A 68 1.05 -2.00 5.65
N GLN A 69 2.02 -2.07 6.54
CA GLN A 69 1.81 -2.28 7.97
C GLN A 69 0.97 -1.15 8.59
N PRO A 70 -0.08 -1.47 9.38
CA PRO A 70 -0.97 -0.46 9.94
C PRO A 70 -0.24 0.53 10.83
N GLU A 71 0.64 0.06 11.70
CA GLU A 71 1.45 0.89 12.60
C GLU A 71 2.34 1.84 11.80
N TYR A 72 2.95 1.35 10.73
CA TYR A 72 3.76 2.20 9.86
C TYR A 72 2.92 3.29 9.19
N ILE A 73 1.73 2.97 8.65
CA ILE A 73 0.83 3.98 8.06
C ILE A 73 0.43 5.02 9.10
N LYS A 74 0.01 4.58 10.31
CA LYS A 74 -0.35 5.48 11.41
C LYS A 74 0.78 6.44 11.75
N ASN A 75 1.99 5.90 11.96
CA ASN A 75 3.17 6.70 12.30
C ASN A 75 3.51 7.70 11.20
N GLN A 76 3.41 7.29 9.92
CA GLN A 76 3.71 8.19 8.82
C GLN A 76 2.65 9.30 8.65
N LEU A 77 1.36 8.98 8.79
CA LEU A 77 0.30 10.00 8.75
C LEU A 77 0.42 10.96 9.92
N GLN A 78 0.69 10.47 11.13
CA GLN A 78 0.92 11.30 12.31
C GLN A 78 2.14 12.21 12.14
N ALA A 79 3.24 11.69 11.58
CA ALA A 79 4.43 12.48 11.29
C ALA A 79 4.17 13.59 10.27
N PHE A 80 3.27 13.39 9.29
CA PHE A 80 2.82 14.47 8.40
C PHE A 80 1.95 15.49 9.11
N ILE A 81 1.03 15.07 10.00
CA ILE A 81 0.19 15.95 10.81
C ILE A 81 1.07 16.86 11.68
N GLU A 82 2.06 16.28 12.34
CA GLU A 82 3.01 16.97 13.24
C GLU A 82 4.14 17.70 12.49
N ARG A 83 4.20 17.60 11.18
CA ARG A 83 5.27 18.16 10.33
C ARG A 83 6.67 17.64 10.69
N LYS A 84 6.76 16.51 11.36
CA LYS A 84 8.00 15.74 11.56
C LYS A 84 8.49 15.09 10.25
N ARG A 85 7.55 14.70 9.38
CA ARG A 85 7.81 14.34 8.00
C ARG A 85 7.24 15.40 7.09
N THR A 86 8.02 15.85 6.10
CA THR A 86 7.61 16.94 5.22
C THR A 86 7.34 16.48 3.81
N ASN A 87 6.15 16.77 3.34
CA ASN A 87 5.75 16.70 1.94
C ASN A 87 4.56 17.66 1.78
N PRO A 88 4.65 18.69 0.91
CA PRO A 88 3.62 19.73 0.83
C PRO A 88 2.21 19.17 0.59
N VAL A 89 2.07 18.14 -0.23
CA VAL A 89 0.77 17.51 -0.51
C VAL A 89 0.30 16.72 0.70
N MET A 90 1.14 15.81 1.22
CA MET A 90 0.74 14.92 2.32
C MET A 90 0.52 15.67 3.64
N ASN A 91 1.24 16.74 3.91
CA ASN A 91 0.95 17.59 5.08
C ASN A 91 -0.46 18.18 5.02
N ASN A 92 -0.91 18.62 3.83
CA ASN A 92 -2.25 19.15 3.63
C ASN A 92 -3.33 18.05 3.63
N VAL A 93 -3.02 16.86 3.15
CA VAL A 93 -3.96 15.73 3.14
C VAL A 93 -4.13 15.16 4.56
N ALA A 94 -3.03 15.02 5.30
CA ALA A 94 -3.03 14.35 6.60
C ALA A 94 -3.63 15.23 7.72
N HIS A 95 -3.39 16.55 7.74
CA HIS A 95 -3.76 17.41 8.85
C HIS A 95 -5.27 17.48 9.16
N VAL A 96 -6.12 17.09 8.21
CA VAL A 96 -7.60 17.05 8.38
C VAL A 96 -8.12 15.68 8.80
N LEU A 97 -7.23 14.70 9.04
CA LEU A 97 -7.63 13.36 9.46
C LEU A 97 -7.77 13.29 10.98
N SER A 98 -8.89 12.72 11.45
CA SER A 98 -9.03 12.39 12.88
C SER A 98 -8.23 11.12 13.20
N PRO A 99 -7.86 10.89 14.49
CA PRO A 99 -7.18 9.66 14.90
C PRO A 99 -7.91 8.37 14.52
N GLU A 100 -9.25 8.38 14.58
CA GLU A 100 -10.08 7.25 14.19
C GLU A 100 -10.01 7.01 12.68
N MET A 101 -10.01 8.08 11.87
CA MET A 101 -9.85 7.98 10.42
C MET A 101 -8.45 7.49 10.04
N VAL A 102 -7.40 7.93 10.72
CA VAL A 102 -6.03 7.42 10.53
C VAL A 102 -5.99 5.92 10.80
N THR A 103 -6.61 5.45 11.89
CA THR A 103 -6.70 4.02 12.21
C THR A 103 -7.46 3.26 11.13
N ALA A 104 -8.65 3.72 10.75
CA ALA A 104 -9.46 3.07 9.73
C ALA A 104 -8.77 2.98 8.36
N LEU A 105 -8.09 4.04 7.94
CA LEU A 105 -7.30 4.06 6.69
C LEU A 105 -6.13 3.07 6.74
N SER A 106 -5.42 2.98 7.87
CA SER A 106 -4.29 2.07 8.02
C SER A 106 -4.72 0.60 7.89
N GLU A 107 -5.81 0.22 8.53
CA GLU A 107 -6.39 -1.12 8.46
C GLU A 107 -6.92 -1.42 7.04
N TYR A 108 -7.59 -0.46 6.42
CA TYR A 108 -8.09 -0.60 5.05
C TYR A 108 -6.95 -0.87 4.06
N PHE A 109 -5.89 -0.04 4.05
CA PHE A 109 -4.79 -0.24 3.10
C PHE A 109 -3.98 -1.50 3.39
N ASN A 110 -3.87 -1.92 4.65
CA ASN A 110 -3.25 -3.20 5.01
C ASN A 110 -4.01 -4.40 4.42
N SER A 111 -5.34 -4.34 4.40
CA SER A 111 -6.19 -5.44 3.88
C SER A 111 -6.09 -5.65 2.37
N LEU A 112 -5.51 -4.70 1.62
CA LEU A 112 -5.37 -4.78 0.16
C LEU A 112 -4.10 -5.56 -0.23
N ASN A 113 -4.20 -6.38 -1.29
CA ASN A 113 -3.03 -7.07 -1.83
C ASN A 113 -3.07 -7.19 -3.36
N PRO A 114 -3.10 -6.07 -4.12
CA PRO A 114 -3.02 -6.11 -5.57
C PRO A 114 -1.64 -6.56 -6.02
N LYS A 115 -1.56 -7.07 -7.25
CA LYS A 115 -0.28 -7.44 -7.85
C LYS A 115 0.68 -6.24 -7.88
N PRO A 116 1.99 -6.47 -7.65
CA PRO A 116 3.00 -5.43 -7.78
C PRO A 116 3.02 -4.84 -9.19
N LEU A 117 3.29 -3.54 -9.30
CA LEU A 117 3.56 -2.91 -10.58
C LEU A 117 4.95 -3.31 -11.13
N GLY A 118 5.83 -3.82 -10.26
CA GLY A 118 7.22 -4.18 -10.61
C GLY A 118 7.98 -2.98 -11.18
N GLY A 119 8.82 -3.21 -12.19
CA GLY A 119 9.47 -2.15 -12.99
C GLY A 119 10.92 -1.87 -12.65
N GLY A 120 11.50 -2.61 -11.72
CA GLY A 120 12.94 -2.64 -11.53
C GLY A 120 13.64 -3.34 -12.69
N ASN A 121 14.92 -3.00 -12.92
CA ASN A 121 15.73 -3.69 -13.93
C ASN A 121 15.97 -5.16 -13.54
N PRO A 122 15.51 -6.14 -14.33
CA PRO A 122 15.65 -7.56 -13.99
C PRO A 122 17.11 -8.02 -13.83
N ALA A 123 18.04 -7.40 -14.52
CA ALA A 123 19.47 -7.72 -14.42
C ALA A 123 20.06 -7.42 -13.02
N LEU A 124 19.45 -6.50 -12.26
CA LEU A 124 19.89 -6.12 -10.92
C LEU A 124 19.27 -6.98 -9.81
N VAL A 125 18.27 -7.80 -10.12
CA VAL A 125 17.52 -8.59 -9.13
C VAL A 125 18.39 -9.56 -8.33
N PRO A 126 19.34 -10.31 -8.94
CA PRO A 126 20.19 -11.22 -8.18
C PRO A 126 21.07 -10.51 -7.14
N GLU A 127 21.65 -9.36 -7.51
CA GLU A 127 22.43 -8.54 -6.59
C GLU A 127 21.54 -7.94 -5.49
N GLY A 128 20.39 -7.41 -5.87
CA GLY A 128 19.42 -6.86 -4.92
C GLY A 128 18.93 -7.89 -3.91
N LYS A 129 18.69 -9.13 -4.34
CA LYS A 129 18.36 -10.25 -3.47
C LYS A 129 19.48 -10.52 -2.46
N LYS A 130 20.72 -10.60 -2.94
CA LYS A 130 21.88 -10.84 -2.08
C LYS A 130 22.02 -9.76 -1.00
N ILE A 131 21.94 -8.49 -1.39
CA ILE A 131 22.01 -7.37 -0.42
C ILE A 131 20.84 -7.45 0.58
N PHE A 132 19.64 -7.76 0.11
CA PHE A 132 18.46 -7.85 0.96
C PHE A 132 18.60 -8.96 2.03
N GLU A 133 19.11 -10.14 1.63
CA GLU A 133 19.21 -11.34 2.49
C GLU A 133 20.50 -11.37 3.32
N GLU A 134 21.61 -10.85 2.82
CA GLU A 134 22.94 -10.99 3.46
C GLU A 134 23.50 -9.66 3.99
N GLY A 135 22.96 -8.51 3.55
CA GLY A 135 23.54 -7.21 3.83
C GLY A 135 24.84 -6.94 3.07
N ILE A 136 25.63 -5.98 3.57
CA ILE A 136 26.97 -5.63 3.05
C ILE A 136 27.92 -5.51 4.24
N PRO A 137 28.56 -6.62 4.68
CA PRO A 137 29.39 -6.62 5.87
C PRO A 137 30.56 -5.63 5.83
N SER A 138 31.11 -5.35 4.64
CA SER A 138 32.24 -4.42 4.48
C SER A 138 31.91 -2.97 4.83
N THR A 139 30.64 -2.58 4.80
CA THR A 139 30.16 -1.25 5.16
C THR A 139 29.18 -1.26 6.33
N ASN A 140 29.11 -2.37 7.07
CA ASN A 140 28.22 -2.55 8.20
C ASN A 140 26.70 -2.39 7.88
N VAL A 141 26.31 -2.61 6.64
CA VAL A 141 24.89 -2.64 6.24
C VAL A 141 24.33 -4.02 6.62
N PRO A 142 23.39 -4.11 7.58
CA PRO A 142 22.80 -5.39 7.98
C PRO A 142 21.89 -5.94 6.86
N PRO A 143 21.53 -7.24 6.89
CA PRO A 143 20.49 -7.78 6.04
C PRO A 143 19.18 -6.98 6.18
N CYS A 144 18.62 -6.53 5.08
CA CYS A 144 17.34 -5.79 5.11
C CYS A 144 16.21 -6.68 5.66
N ALA A 145 16.29 -7.99 5.37
CA ALA A 145 15.35 -9.00 5.85
C ALA A 145 15.25 -9.04 7.39
N SER A 146 16.31 -8.72 8.13
CA SER A 146 16.32 -8.78 9.59
C SER A 146 15.26 -7.85 10.25
N CYS A 147 14.89 -6.76 9.58
CA CYS A 147 13.87 -5.84 10.06
C CYS A 147 12.62 -5.85 9.17
N HIS A 148 12.79 -5.95 7.85
CA HIS A 148 11.68 -5.90 6.90
C HIS A 148 11.02 -7.27 6.62
N GLY A 149 11.52 -8.35 7.26
CA GLY A 149 11.05 -9.72 7.07
C GLY A 149 11.62 -10.38 5.81
N ASP A 150 11.72 -11.71 5.81
CA ASP A 150 12.27 -12.49 4.69
C ASP A 150 11.46 -12.32 3.40
N ASP A 151 10.16 -12.08 3.54
CA ASP A 151 9.23 -11.79 2.45
C ASP A 151 9.06 -10.30 2.15
N ALA A 152 9.85 -9.45 2.80
CA ALA A 152 9.83 -7.99 2.71
C ALA A 152 8.45 -7.35 3.03
N LYS A 153 7.57 -8.03 3.78
CA LYS A 153 6.25 -7.50 4.16
C LYS A 153 6.28 -6.58 5.36
N GLY A 154 7.42 -6.52 6.05
CA GLY A 154 7.56 -5.72 7.26
C GLY A 154 6.84 -6.31 8.47
N ASN A 155 6.95 -5.63 9.60
CA ASN A 155 6.27 -6.01 10.84
C ASN A 155 6.14 -4.77 11.75
N GLY A 156 4.93 -4.47 12.19
CA GLY A 156 4.67 -3.33 13.06
C GLY A 156 5.14 -2.00 12.45
N GLU A 157 6.13 -1.37 13.04
CA GLU A 157 6.70 -0.10 12.55
C GLU A 157 7.64 -0.27 11.35
N PHE A 158 8.18 -1.47 11.13
CA PHE A 158 9.00 -1.75 9.96
C PHE A 158 8.14 -1.90 8.70
N PRO A 159 8.33 -1.04 7.69
CA PRO A 159 7.44 -1.02 6.55
C PRO A 159 7.60 -2.23 5.64
N ARG A 160 6.48 -2.60 5.00
CA ARG A 160 6.47 -3.46 3.83
C ARG A 160 7.24 -2.79 2.69
N LEU A 161 8.19 -3.51 2.11
CA LEU A 161 8.93 -3.15 0.90
C LEU A 161 8.45 -3.95 -0.31
N ALA A 162 7.88 -5.14 -0.08
CA ALA A 162 7.38 -6.01 -1.15
C ALA A 162 6.38 -5.29 -2.05
N GLY A 163 6.66 -5.28 -3.35
CA GLY A 163 5.84 -4.64 -4.38
C GLY A 163 5.86 -3.11 -4.38
N GLN A 164 6.73 -2.47 -3.58
CA GLN A 164 6.90 -1.01 -3.63
C GLN A 164 7.58 -0.59 -4.92
N LEU A 165 7.27 0.61 -5.40
CA LEU A 165 7.84 1.16 -6.64
C LEU A 165 9.36 1.35 -6.52
N PRO A 166 10.16 0.86 -7.47
CA PRO A 166 11.62 0.98 -7.41
C PRO A 166 12.08 2.44 -7.38
N ASP A 167 11.44 3.34 -8.15
CA ASP A 167 11.79 4.76 -8.15
C ASP A 167 11.43 5.45 -6.83
N TYR A 168 10.39 4.99 -6.14
CA TYR A 168 10.05 5.50 -4.81
C TYR A 168 11.10 5.07 -3.78
N ILE A 169 11.50 3.79 -3.77
CA ILE A 169 12.56 3.29 -2.89
C ILE A 169 13.88 4.02 -3.17
N PHE A 170 14.25 4.13 -4.45
CA PHE A 170 15.47 4.84 -4.85
C PHE A 170 15.50 6.26 -4.28
N ARG A 171 14.45 7.05 -4.52
CA ARG A 171 14.36 8.42 -4.00
C ARG A 171 14.38 8.49 -2.49
N LYS A 172 13.74 7.55 -1.81
CA LYS A 172 13.73 7.53 -0.35
C LYS A 172 15.11 7.26 0.23
N LEU A 173 15.83 6.30 -0.31
CA LEU A 173 17.16 5.95 0.20
C LEU A 173 18.23 6.99 -0.20
N THR A 174 18.20 7.53 -1.43
CA THR A 174 19.15 8.57 -1.86
C THR A 174 18.88 9.94 -1.24
N GLY A 175 17.62 10.25 -0.94
CA GLY A 175 17.21 11.51 -0.34
C GLY A 175 17.12 11.51 1.17
N TRP A 176 17.60 10.46 1.86
CA TRP A 176 17.35 10.27 3.30
C TRP A 176 17.83 11.45 4.14
N ASP A 177 19.01 11.97 3.88
CA ASP A 177 19.57 13.08 4.66
C ASP A 177 18.92 14.45 4.33
N SER A 178 18.28 14.58 3.18
CA SER A 178 17.62 15.83 2.75
C SER A 178 16.15 15.92 3.14
N GLU A 179 15.53 14.83 3.56
CA GLU A 179 14.12 14.78 3.97
C GLU A 179 13.98 14.71 5.50
N ARG A 180 12.95 15.33 6.03
CA ARG A 180 12.54 15.05 7.41
C ARG A 180 11.80 13.73 7.47
N HIS A 181 12.21 12.88 8.39
CA HIS A 181 11.63 11.55 8.64
C HIS A 181 10.94 11.50 10.00
N SER A 182 10.06 10.51 10.19
CA SER A 182 9.50 10.20 11.50
C SER A 182 10.60 9.70 12.45
N GLU A 183 10.41 9.83 13.75
CA GLU A 183 11.38 9.35 14.75
C GLU A 183 11.66 7.85 14.61
N SER A 184 10.65 7.03 14.29
CA SER A 184 10.82 5.60 14.03
C SER A 184 11.70 5.28 12.81
N SER A 185 11.99 6.29 11.97
CA SER A 185 12.82 6.12 10.78
C SER A 185 14.31 6.37 11.01
N THR A 186 14.72 6.76 12.20
CA THR A 186 16.13 7.11 12.54
C THR A 186 17.09 5.94 12.35
N ILE A 187 16.62 4.71 12.56
CA ILE A 187 17.41 3.48 12.36
C ILE A 187 17.89 3.34 10.92
N MET A 188 17.10 3.79 9.95
CA MET A 188 17.44 3.70 8.53
C MET A 188 18.48 4.72 8.07
N GLN A 189 18.70 5.80 8.81
CA GLN A 189 19.62 6.86 8.39
C GLN A 189 21.06 6.34 8.17
N PRO A 190 21.73 5.70 9.12
CA PRO A 190 23.07 5.16 8.91
C PRO A 190 23.10 4.11 7.79
N ILE A 191 22.05 3.28 7.67
CA ILE A 191 21.98 2.24 6.65
C ILE A 191 21.87 2.86 5.24
N ALA A 192 20.98 3.85 5.08
CA ALA A 192 20.79 4.53 3.80
C ALA A 192 22.05 5.27 3.34
N HIS A 193 22.80 5.86 4.27
CA HIS A 193 24.05 6.58 4.01
C HIS A 193 25.17 5.70 3.47
N GLU A 194 25.25 4.46 3.92
CA GLU A 194 26.28 3.49 3.51
C GLU A 194 25.99 2.80 2.16
N LEU A 195 24.79 3.00 1.59
CA LEU A 195 24.42 2.39 0.33
C LEU A 195 24.81 3.25 -0.87
N THR A 196 25.50 2.67 -1.84
CA THR A 196 25.70 3.31 -3.14
C THR A 196 24.41 3.33 -3.97
N GLU A 197 24.30 4.26 -4.90
CA GLU A 197 23.15 4.30 -5.82
C GLU A 197 22.93 2.99 -6.59
N ALA A 198 24.00 2.30 -6.98
CA ALA A 198 23.93 1.02 -7.66
C ALA A 198 23.27 -0.06 -6.76
N GLN A 199 23.68 -0.13 -5.49
CA GLN A 199 23.12 -1.04 -4.51
C GLN A 199 21.66 -0.70 -4.19
N ILE A 200 21.32 0.57 -4.07
CA ILE A 200 19.93 1.01 -3.89
C ILE A 200 19.06 0.58 -5.08
N LYS A 201 19.54 0.77 -6.32
CA LYS A 201 18.83 0.33 -7.54
C LYS A 201 18.65 -1.19 -7.55
N ALA A 202 19.64 -1.95 -7.12
CA ALA A 202 19.56 -3.40 -7.05
C ALA A 202 18.52 -3.87 -6.02
N VAL A 203 18.56 -3.37 -4.79
CA VAL A 203 17.56 -3.70 -3.77
C VAL A 203 16.15 -3.27 -4.19
N ALA A 204 16.01 -2.07 -4.74
CA ALA A 204 14.73 -1.58 -5.24
C ALA A 204 14.16 -2.46 -6.36
N ALA A 205 15.01 -2.95 -7.28
CA ALA A 205 14.61 -3.87 -8.33
C ALA A 205 14.12 -5.21 -7.75
N PHE A 206 14.81 -5.76 -6.75
CA PHE A 206 14.43 -7.01 -6.11
C PHE A 206 13.08 -6.88 -5.39
N VAL A 207 12.95 -5.97 -4.42
CA VAL A 207 11.75 -5.88 -3.59
C VAL A 207 10.51 -5.44 -4.38
N SER A 208 10.68 -4.73 -5.50
CA SER A 208 9.55 -4.31 -6.35
C SER A 208 8.81 -5.47 -7.05
N GLN A 209 9.40 -6.64 -7.12
CA GLN A 209 8.82 -7.84 -7.74
C GLN A 209 8.13 -8.76 -6.72
N LEU A 210 8.42 -8.59 -5.43
CA LEU A 210 7.84 -9.39 -4.35
C LEU A 210 6.36 -9.03 -4.13
N ASN A 211 5.57 -10.02 -3.64
CA ASN A 211 4.15 -9.81 -3.35
C ASN A 211 3.78 -10.20 -1.91
#